data_22dcf8763c10b005950a6ff578ec6b59
#
_entry.id   22dcf8763c10b005950a6ff578ec6b59
#
_cell.length_a   1.000
_cell.length_b   1.000
_cell.length_c   1.000
_cell.angle_alpha   90.00
_cell.angle_beta   90.00
_cell.angle_gamma   90.00
#
_symmetry.space_group_name_H-M   'P 1'
#
loop_
_entity.id
_entity.type
_entity.pdbx_description
1 polymer ?
#
loop_
_entity_poly.entity_id
_entity_poly.type
_entity_poly.pdbx_seq_one_letter_code
_entity_poly.pdbx_strand_id
1 'polypeptide(L)'
;MKIWYILGILLASAFLSSAQENNSGKVIYEQVVKLEIKLEGDAAQYADMLPKERKTNKVLYFNPEESLYENGKSEAPDPMQMQHGGSNVMIRMEEPDNKVYTALNDTKQIEQREFMSRVFLIERKTENQWKLTGKQKMILDYPCQEAEMEKDSSRITAWFTPVIQSQAGPGSYNGLPGLILAIDTDNGKNTITAQSVDFSELPKDALQKPDKGKKVTQEEFDAIVAEKMKEMGVENGGKTGGTHMMIQIKR
;
A
#
# COMPACT_ATOMS: atom_id res chain seq x y z
N MET A 1 -47.62 -13.16 50.42
CA MET A 1 -46.58 -13.78 49.61
C MET A 1 -46.65 -13.34 48.13
N LYS A 2 -46.48 -12.06 47.80
CA LYS A 2 -46.56 -11.56 46.40
C LYS A 2 -45.62 -10.37 46.11
N ILE A 3 -44.58 -10.14 46.91
CA ILE A 3 -43.70 -8.94 46.77
C ILE A 3 -42.26 -9.32 46.35
N TRP A 4 -41.91 -10.59 46.21
CA TRP A 4 -40.54 -11.01 45.93
C TRP A 4 -40.20 -11.25 44.43
N TYR A 5 -41.16 -11.12 43.53
CA TYR A 5 -40.90 -11.35 42.09
C TYR A 5 -40.56 -10.09 41.27
N ILE A 6 -40.61 -8.89 41.86
CA ILE A 6 -40.39 -7.62 41.17
C ILE A 6 -38.91 -7.18 41.25
N LEU A 7 -38.10 -7.74 42.17
CA LEU A 7 -36.69 -7.34 42.34
C LEU A 7 -35.72 -8.07 41.43
N GLY A 8 -36.15 -9.09 40.67
CA GLY A 8 -35.31 -9.88 39.78
C GLY A 8 -35.15 -9.37 38.35
N ILE A 9 -35.95 -8.39 37.91
CA ILE A 9 -35.99 -7.93 36.52
C ILE A 9 -35.13 -6.66 36.29
N LEU A 10 -34.69 -6.01 37.36
CA LEU A 10 -33.97 -4.73 37.24
C LEU A 10 -32.43 -4.86 37.16
N LEU A 11 -31.88 -6.08 37.17
CA LEU A 11 -30.41 -6.29 37.14
C LEU A 11 -29.87 -6.83 35.78
N ALA A 12 -30.74 -6.99 34.79
CA ALA A 12 -30.36 -7.57 33.49
C ALA A 12 -30.05 -6.52 32.38
N SER A 13 -30.08 -5.22 32.68
CA SER A 13 -29.98 -4.16 31.66
C SER A 13 -28.68 -3.37 31.66
N ALA A 14 -27.57 -3.88 32.24
CA ALA A 14 -26.34 -3.09 32.41
C ALA A 14 -25.12 -3.64 31.64
N PHE A 15 -25.27 -4.54 30.67
CA PHE A 15 -24.16 -4.96 29.80
C PHE A 15 -24.49 -4.75 28.32
N LEU A 16 -25.01 -3.59 27.96
CA LEU A 16 -24.74 -3.04 26.64
C LEU A 16 -23.39 -2.35 26.71
N SER A 17 -22.30 -3.13 26.79
CA SER A 17 -20.99 -2.68 26.36
C SER A 17 -21.20 -2.18 24.95
N SER A 18 -21.06 -0.88 24.72
CA SER A 18 -20.83 -0.33 23.39
C SER A 18 -19.60 -1.06 22.86
N ALA A 19 -19.82 -2.12 22.07
CA ALA A 19 -18.79 -2.63 21.19
C ALA A 19 -18.41 -1.41 20.34
N GLN A 20 -17.30 -0.78 20.65
CA GLN A 20 -16.75 0.28 19.82
C GLN A 20 -16.58 -0.38 18.46
N GLU A 21 -17.40 0.01 17.48
CA GLU A 21 -17.30 -0.52 16.12
C GLU A 21 -15.93 -0.08 15.58
N ASN A 22 -14.98 -1.00 15.61
CA ASN A 22 -13.62 -0.80 15.09
C ASN A 22 -13.64 -0.81 13.54
N ASN A 23 -14.43 0.10 12.95
CA ASN A 23 -14.62 0.21 11.51
C ASN A 23 -13.93 1.44 10.90
N SER A 24 -13.25 2.26 11.70
CA SER A 24 -12.50 3.44 11.28
C SER A 24 -11.18 3.51 12.03
N GLY A 25 -10.11 3.90 11.33
CA GLY A 25 -8.80 3.97 11.94
C GLY A 25 -7.68 4.15 10.93
N LYS A 26 -6.46 3.92 11.39
CA LYS A 26 -5.27 3.91 10.53
C LYS A 26 -4.45 2.64 10.72
N VAL A 27 -3.80 2.21 9.66
CA VAL A 27 -2.82 1.11 9.66
C VAL A 27 -1.49 1.64 9.17
N ILE A 28 -0.43 1.35 9.89
CA ILE A 28 0.94 1.56 9.42
C ILE A 28 1.43 0.25 8.82
N TYR A 29 1.93 0.30 7.60
CA TYR A 29 2.52 -0.84 6.90
C TYR A 29 3.99 -0.60 6.66
N GLU A 30 4.77 -1.69 6.70
CA GLU A 30 6.08 -1.76 6.06
C GLU A 30 5.90 -2.38 4.67
N GLN A 31 6.40 -1.70 3.65
CA GLN A 31 6.51 -2.23 2.30
C GLN A 31 7.97 -2.56 2.02
N VAL A 32 8.23 -3.80 1.58
CA VAL A 32 9.54 -4.28 1.16
C VAL A 32 9.48 -4.67 -0.32
N VAL A 33 10.30 -4.02 -1.13
CA VAL A 33 10.43 -4.31 -2.56
C VAL A 33 11.83 -4.85 -2.82
N LYS A 34 11.93 -6.06 -3.38
CA LYS A 34 13.21 -6.61 -3.85
C LYS A 34 13.65 -5.90 -5.12
N LEU A 35 14.89 -5.45 -5.15
CA LEU A 35 15.46 -4.72 -6.26
C LEU A 35 16.32 -5.66 -7.11
N GLU A 36 15.95 -5.81 -8.37
CA GLU A 36 16.77 -6.52 -9.37
C GLU A 36 17.48 -5.47 -10.23
N ILE A 37 18.61 -4.95 -9.73
CA ILE A 37 19.40 -3.94 -10.45
C ILE A 37 20.45 -4.69 -11.27
N LYS A 38 20.30 -4.65 -12.59
CA LYS A 38 21.30 -5.16 -13.53
C LYS A 38 22.17 -3.99 -13.97
N LEU A 39 23.45 -4.03 -13.63
CA LEU A 39 24.45 -3.09 -14.14
C LEU A 39 25.25 -3.79 -15.21
N GLU A 40 25.52 -3.11 -16.33
CA GLU A 40 26.31 -3.61 -17.46
C GLU A 40 27.65 -2.87 -17.59
N GLY A 41 28.60 -3.48 -18.25
CA GLY A 41 29.92 -2.92 -18.45
C GLY A 41 30.71 -2.72 -17.16
N ASP A 42 31.48 -1.62 -17.09
CA ASP A 42 32.28 -1.29 -15.90
C ASP A 42 31.50 -1.05 -14.63
N ALA A 43 30.20 -0.77 -14.74
CA ALA A 43 29.31 -0.58 -13.60
C ALA A 43 28.97 -1.90 -12.91
N ALA A 44 29.09 -3.06 -13.57
CA ALA A 44 28.73 -4.37 -13.02
C ALA A 44 29.48 -4.69 -11.71
N GLN A 45 30.69 -4.18 -11.53
CA GLN A 45 31.49 -4.35 -10.30
C GLN A 45 30.85 -3.71 -9.05
N TYR A 46 29.89 -2.80 -9.22
CA TYR A 46 29.18 -2.14 -8.12
C TYR A 46 27.85 -2.80 -7.77
N ALA A 47 27.41 -3.82 -8.53
CA ALA A 47 26.12 -4.47 -8.33
C ALA A 47 25.93 -5.01 -6.90
N ASP A 48 26.99 -5.56 -6.30
CA ASP A 48 26.94 -6.09 -4.94
C ASP A 48 26.90 -5.01 -3.83
N MET A 49 27.23 -3.77 -4.18
CA MET A 49 27.18 -2.62 -3.26
C MET A 49 25.80 -1.97 -3.21
N LEU A 50 24.92 -2.28 -4.17
CA LEU A 50 23.57 -1.74 -4.21
C LEU A 50 22.64 -2.48 -3.26
N PRO A 51 21.66 -1.79 -2.65
CA PRO A 51 20.70 -2.45 -1.80
C PRO A 51 19.89 -3.46 -2.61
N LYS A 52 19.74 -4.67 -2.06
CA LYS A 52 18.94 -5.75 -2.67
C LYS A 52 17.45 -5.62 -2.39
N GLU A 53 17.10 -4.76 -1.45
CA GLU A 53 15.71 -4.48 -1.07
C GLU A 53 15.55 -3.01 -0.67
N ARG A 54 14.34 -2.50 -0.83
CA ARG A 54 13.93 -1.19 -0.34
C ARG A 54 12.79 -1.35 0.63
N LYS A 55 12.92 -0.75 1.82
CA LYS A 55 11.89 -0.70 2.85
C LYS A 55 11.31 0.70 2.94
N THR A 56 10.00 0.80 2.98
CA THR A 56 9.27 2.06 3.12
C THR A 56 8.08 1.90 4.04
N ASN A 57 7.77 2.95 4.79
CA ASN A 57 6.58 3.00 5.61
C ASN A 57 5.42 3.61 4.83
N LYS A 58 4.25 2.98 4.95
CA LYS A 58 3.00 3.40 4.33
C LYS A 58 1.92 3.54 5.38
N VAL A 59 0.97 4.40 5.13
CA VAL A 59 -0.19 4.61 6.01
C VAL A 59 -1.46 4.40 5.22
N LEU A 60 -2.40 3.65 5.77
CA LEU A 60 -3.77 3.54 5.32
C LEU A 60 -4.68 4.18 6.36
N TYR A 61 -5.42 5.18 5.98
CA TYR A 61 -6.57 5.69 6.72
C TYR A 61 -7.83 5.06 6.15
N PHE A 62 -8.76 4.66 7.00
CA PHE A 62 -9.97 4.00 6.53
C PHE A 62 -11.18 4.29 7.43
N ASN A 63 -12.34 4.26 6.82
CA ASN A 63 -13.65 4.17 7.46
C ASN A 63 -14.53 3.18 6.66
N PRO A 64 -15.82 2.98 6.97
CA PRO A 64 -16.66 2.04 6.22
C PRO A 64 -16.90 2.40 4.75
N GLU A 65 -16.74 3.67 4.37
CA GLU A 65 -17.11 4.19 3.05
C GLU A 65 -15.91 4.40 2.14
N GLU A 66 -14.76 4.76 2.72
CA GLU A 66 -13.60 5.19 1.95
C GLU A 66 -12.27 4.88 2.65
N SER A 67 -11.21 4.88 1.87
CA SER A 67 -9.85 4.76 2.39
C SER A 67 -8.86 5.61 1.60
N LEU A 68 -7.79 6.04 2.27
CA LEU A 68 -6.64 6.71 1.68
C LEU A 68 -5.35 6.00 2.09
N TYR A 69 -4.61 5.55 1.09
CA TYR A 69 -3.29 4.96 1.26
C TYR A 69 -2.23 5.91 0.71
N GLU A 70 -1.22 6.21 1.52
CA GLU A 70 -0.16 7.17 1.16
C GLU A 70 1.19 6.80 1.79
N ASN A 71 2.23 7.57 1.44
CA ASN A 71 3.52 7.42 2.07
C ASN A 71 3.43 7.76 3.56
N GLY A 72 3.96 6.88 4.40
CA GLY A 72 4.16 7.15 5.81
C GLY A 72 5.30 8.14 6.03
N LYS A 73 5.38 8.70 7.24
CA LYS A 73 6.57 9.45 7.63
C LYS A 73 7.77 8.49 7.63
N SER A 74 8.67 8.66 6.69
CA SER A 74 9.95 7.97 6.63
C SER A 74 11.04 9.03 6.70
N GLU A 75 12.06 8.77 7.48
CA GLU A 75 13.31 9.51 7.29
C GLU A 75 13.82 9.12 5.91
N ALA A 76 14.14 10.11 5.09
CA ALA A 76 14.73 9.84 3.78
C ALA A 76 15.99 8.96 3.99
N PRO A 77 16.13 7.85 3.26
CA PRO A 77 17.32 7.03 3.41
C PRO A 77 18.56 7.88 3.13
N ASP A 78 19.59 7.69 3.94
CA ASP A 78 20.87 8.40 3.75
C ASP A 78 21.37 8.19 2.33
N PRO A 79 21.84 9.25 1.66
CA PRO A 79 22.39 9.12 0.31
C PRO A 79 23.59 8.19 0.34
N MET A 80 23.59 7.16 -0.52
CA MET A 80 24.76 6.32 -0.71
C MET A 80 25.86 7.14 -1.41
N GLN A 81 27.00 7.25 -0.76
CA GLN A 81 28.19 7.86 -1.34
C GLN A 81 29.16 6.77 -1.79
N MET A 82 29.49 6.75 -3.06
CA MET A 82 30.52 5.88 -3.62
C MET A 82 31.67 6.72 -4.15
N GLN A 83 32.90 6.34 -3.77
CA GLN A 83 34.13 6.99 -4.23
C GLN A 83 34.79 6.08 -5.24
N HIS A 84 34.96 6.52 -6.48
CA HIS A 84 35.68 5.77 -7.50
C HIS A 84 36.46 6.68 -8.44
N GLY A 85 37.72 6.38 -8.65
CA GLY A 85 38.56 7.10 -9.61
C GLY A 85 38.67 8.61 -9.40
N GLY A 86 38.56 9.09 -8.15
CA GLY A 86 38.59 10.51 -7.82
C GLY A 86 37.26 11.24 -7.98
N SER A 87 36.19 10.55 -8.36
CA SER A 87 34.84 11.10 -8.44
C SER A 87 33.97 10.56 -7.32
N ASN A 88 33.15 11.45 -6.68
CA ASN A 88 32.15 11.07 -5.70
C ASN A 88 30.81 10.89 -6.42
N VAL A 89 30.30 9.67 -6.42
CA VAL A 89 28.96 9.36 -6.93
C VAL A 89 28.00 9.31 -5.74
N MET A 90 26.98 10.16 -5.75
CA MET A 90 25.94 10.17 -4.74
C MET A 90 24.66 9.59 -5.36
N ILE A 91 24.18 8.48 -4.79
CA ILE A 91 22.90 7.87 -5.18
C ILE A 91 21.87 8.25 -4.13
N ARG A 92 20.85 9.02 -4.54
CA ARG A 92 19.70 9.34 -3.70
C ARG A 92 18.47 8.59 -4.24
N MET A 93 17.84 7.82 -3.41
CA MET A 93 16.57 7.17 -3.72
C MET A 93 15.45 7.99 -3.10
N GLU A 94 14.76 8.77 -3.92
CA GLU A 94 13.57 9.50 -3.47
C GLU A 94 12.33 8.63 -3.71
N GLU A 95 11.40 8.66 -2.76
CA GLU A 95 10.11 8.02 -2.90
C GLU A 95 9.13 9.02 -3.50
N PRO A 96 8.50 8.73 -4.66
CA PRO A 96 7.47 9.60 -5.22
C PRO A 96 6.30 9.77 -4.25
N ASP A 97 5.69 10.97 -4.21
CA ASP A 97 4.49 11.21 -3.42
C ASP A 97 3.27 10.60 -4.11
N ASN A 98 2.98 9.35 -3.75
CA ASN A 98 1.87 8.59 -4.31
C ASN A 98 0.77 8.43 -3.26
N LYS A 99 -0.49 8.69 -3.68
CA LYS A 99 -1.69 8.53 -2.86
C LYS A 99 -2.72 7.73 -3.61
N VAL A 100 -3.41 6.84 -2.91
CA VAL A 100 -4.49 6.03 -3.49
C VAL A 100 -5.73 6.19 -2.63
N TYR A 101 -6.70 6.92 -3.13
CA TYR A 101 -8.03 7.05 -2.54
C TYR A 101 -8.97 6.00 -3.14
N THR A 102 -9.74 5.33 -2.31
CA THR A 102 -10.72 4.33 -2.72
C THR A 102 -12.07 4.61 -2.08
N ALA A 103 -13.11 4.77 -2.90
CA ALA A 103 -14.49 4.73 -2.45
C ALA A 103 -14.92 3.26 -2.38
N LEU A 104 -15.07 2.71 -1.17
CA LEU A 104 -15.25 1.27 -0.94
C LEU A 104 -16.61 0.76 -1.43
N ASN A 105 -17.63 1.62 -1.42
CA ASN A 105 -19.01 1.26 -1.81
C ASN A 105 -19.24 1.26 -3.32
N ASP A 106 -18.42 1.95 -4.10
CA ASP A 106 -18.63 2.09 -5.55
C ASP A 106 -17.41 1.65 -6.40
N THR A 107 -16.43 1.02 -5.76
CA THR A 107 -15.19 0.51 -6.38
C THR A 107 -14.39 1.58 -7.14
N LYS A 108 -14.73 2.86 -6.98
CA LYS A 108 -14.01 3.96 -7.61
C LYS A 108 -12.70 4.24 -6.90
N GLN A 109 -11.64 4.28 -7.67
CA GLN A 109 -10.31 4.58 -7.16
C GLN A 109 -9.70 5.77 -7.90
N ILE A 110 -9.03 6.63 -7.15
CA ILE A 110 -8.26 7.77 -7.66
C ILE A 110 -6.86 7.65 -7.11
N GLU A 111 -5.91 7.53 -8.02
CA GLU A 111 -4.51 7.50 -7.69
C GLU A 111 -3.84 8.81 -8.10
N GLN A 112 -3.24 9.52 -7.15
CA GLN A 112 -2.27 10.57 -7.41
C GLN A 112 -0.91 9.92 -7.50
N ARG A 113 -0.26 10.04 -8.65
CA ARG A 113 1.06 9.46 -8.89
C ARG A 113 2.02 10.50 -9.44
N GLU A 114 3.16 10.61 -8.80
CA GLU A 114 4.28 11.38 -9.31
C GLU A 114 5.12 10.52 -10.26
N PHE A 115 5.39 11.05 -11.45
CA PHE A 115 6.31 10.44 -12.42
C PHE A 115 7.11 11.53 -13.13
N MET A 116 8.44 11.46 -13.04
CA MET A 116 9.37 12.45 -13.62
C MET A 116 9.02 13.89 -13.22
N SER A 117 8.82 14.14 -11.94
CA SER A 117 8.46 15.46 -11.37
C SER A 117 7.14 16.03 -11.91
N ARG A 118 6.29 15.20 -12.50
CA ARG A 118 4.93 15.54 -12.90
C ARG A 118 3.93 14.71 -12.11
N VAL A 119 2.86 15.35 -11.69
CA VAL A 119 1.80 14.69 -10.94
C VAL A 119 0.64 14.36 -11.86
N PHE A 120 0.16 13.12 -11.78
CA PHE A 120 -0.97 12.59 -12.53
C PHE A 120 -2.08 12.15 -11.58
N LEU A 121 -3.34 12.34 -12.00
CA LEU A 121 -4.52 11.78 -11.37
C LEU A 121 -5.09 10.69 -12.27
N ILE A 122 -5.02 9.46 -11.81
CA ILE A 122 -5.46 8.28 -12.55
C ILE A 122 -6.77 7.82 -11.93
N GLU A 123 -7.86 7.92 -12.68
CA GLU A 123 -9.17 7.42 -12.24
C GLU A 123 -9.42 6.04 -12.84
N ARG A 124 -9.82 5.07 -12.00
CA ARG A 124 -10.16 3.71 -12.40
C ARG A 124 -11.24 3.11 -11.53
N LYS A 125 -11.86 2.04 -12.03
CA LYS A 125 -12.63 1.12 -11.19
C LYS A 125 -11.72 -0.04 -10.78
N THR A 126 -11.83 -0.47 -9.53
CA THR A 126 -11.11 -1.64 -9.04
C THR A 126 -12.09 -2.80 -8.90
N GLU A 127 -11.83 -3.88 -9.64
CA GLU A 127 -12.54 -5.15 -9.52
C GLU A 127 -11.49 -6.21 -9.18
N ASN A 128 -11.20 -6.34 -7.88
CA ASN A 128 -10.27 -7.36 -7.40
C ASN A 128 -11.03 -8.68 -7.27
N GLN A 129 -10.67 -9.67 -8.09
CA GLN A 129 -11.32 -11.00 -8.09
C GLN A 129 -10.58 -11.93 -7.14
N TRP A 130 -10.88 -11.84 -5.86
CA TRP A 130 -10.27 -12.65 -4.83
C TRP A 130 -10.86 -14.05 -4.75
N LYS A 131 -9.98 -15.05 -4.55
CA LYS A 131 -10.33 -16.43 -4.26
C LYS A 131 -9.81 -16.81 -2.88
N LEU A 132 -10.70 -17.17 -1.96
CA LEU A 132 -10.33 -17.64 -0.63
C LEU A 132 -9.65 -19.02 -0.73
N THR A 133 -8.54 -19.20 -0.02
CA THR A 133 -7.77 -20.47 -0.03
C THR A 133 -8.08 -21.35 1.18
N GLY A 134 -8.69 -20.78 2.22
CA GLY A 134 -8.96 -21.46 3.49
C GLY A 134 -7.79 -21.50 4.45
N LYS A 135 -6.61 -21.00 4.08
CA LYS A 135 -5.48 -20.88 5.00
C LYS A 135 -5.69 -19.74 5.99
N GLN A 136 -5.12 -19.89 7.19
CA GLN A 136 -5.23 -18.93 8.26
C GLN A 136 -3.88 -18.69 8.93
N LYS A 137 -3.64 -17.49 9.43
CA LYS A 137 -2.51 -17.13 10.30
C LYS A 137 -2.85 -15.93 11.18
N MET A 138 -2.03 -15.69 12.18
CA MET A 138 -2.09 -14.46 12.98
C MET A 138 -1.19 -13.39 12.36
N ILE A 139 -1.71 -12.15 12.26
CA ILE A 139 -0.90 -10.96 11.93
C ILE A 139 -1.24 -9.92 12.97
N LEU A 140 -0.22 -9.42 13.66
CA LEU A 140 -0.43 -8.73 14.92
C LEU A 140 -1.31 -9.63 15.82
N ASP A 141 -2.25 -9.14 16.53
CA ASP A 141 -3.15 -9.96 17.35
C ASP A 141 -4.47 -10.32 16.65
N TYR A 142 -4.49 -10.28 15.30
CA TYR A 142 -5.70 -10.53 14.50
C TYR A 142 -5.64 -11.87 13.77
N PRO A 143 -6.68 -12.72 13.88
CA PRO A 143 -6.82 -13.90 13.02
C PRO A 143 -7.10 -13.46 11.59
N CYS A 144 -6.25 -13.89 10.67
CA CYS A 144 -6.34 -13.55 9.25
C CYS A 144 -6.62 -14.77 8.39
N GLN A 145 -7.35 -14.56 7.31
CA GLN A 145 -7.61 -15.52 6.25
C GLN A 145 -6.85 -15.13 4.98
N GLU A 146 -6.43 -16.14 4.23
CA GLU A 146 -5.74 -15.96 2.96
C GLU A 146 -6.72 -15.89 1.79
N ALA A 147 -6.46 -14.94 0.89
CA ALA A 147 -7.07 -14.86 -0.42
C ALA A 147 -6.00 -14.67 -1.49
N GLU A 148 -6.23 -15.20 -2.67
CA GLU A 148 -5.33 -15.08 -3.82
C GLU A 148 -6.06 -14.49 -5.01
N MET A 149 -5.32 -13.77 -5.86
CA MET A 149 -5.76 -13.37 -7.19
C MET A 149 -4.57 -13.31 -8.15
N GLU A 150 -4.87 -13.33 -9.44
CA GLU A 150 -3.91 -13.02 -10.50
C GLU A 150 -4.26 -11.68 -11.11
N LYS A 151 -3.26 -10.83 -11.27
CA LYS A 151 -3.40 -9.52 -11.92
C LYS A 151 -2.13 -9.20 -12.71
N ASP A 152 -2.27 -8.85 -13.98
CA ASP A 152 -1.16 -8.49 -14.88
C ASP A 152 -0.03 -9.55 -14.91
N SER A 153 -0.39 -10.83 -14.87
CA SER A 153 0.51 -12.00 -14.79
C SER A 153 1.28 -12.13 -13.47
N SER A 154 0.93 -11.36 -12.46
CA SER A 154 1.48 -11.48 -11.11
C SER A 154 0.51 -12.21 -10.20
N ARG A 155 1.04 -13.12 -9.38
CA ARG A 155 0.29 -13.76 -8.31
C ARG A 155 0.31 -12.89 -7.07
N ILE A 156 -0.87 -12.58 -6.56
CA ILE A 156 -1.05 -11.73 -5.39
C ILE A 156 -1.73 -12.54 -4.29
N THR A 157 -1.10 -12.59 -3.13
CA THR A 157 -1.64 -13.21 -1.92
C THR A 157 -1.96 -12.13 -0.91
N ALA A 158 -3.20 -12.07 -0.45
CA ALA A 158 -3.67 -11.15 0.58
C ALA A 158 -4.00 -11.90 1.87
N TRP A 159 -3.73 -11.27 3.00
CA TRP A 159 -4.15 -11.71 4.31
C TRP A 159 -5.05 -10.64 4.91
N PHE A 160 -6.29 -10.97 5.18
CA PHE A 160 -7.29 -10.04 5.72
C PHE A 160 -7.89 -10.57 7.01
N THR A 161 -8.29 -9.67 7.90
CA THR A 161 -8.99 -10.02 9.13
C THR A 161 -10.46 -9.63 9.05
N PRO A 162 -11.40 -10.58 9.25
CA PRO A 162 -12.82 -10.27 9.33
C PRO A 162 -13.23 -9.60 10.65
N VAL A 163 -12.31 -9.52 11.62
CA VAL A 163 -12.57 -8.86 12.92
C VAL A 163 -12.74 -7.35 12.75
N ILE A 164 -12.06 -6.76 11.76
CA ILE A 164 -12.16 -5.34 11.43
C ILE A 164 -13.06 -5.20 10.22
N GLN A 165 -14.26 -4.63 10.42
CA GLN A 165 -15.29 -4.52 9.39
C GLN A 165 -15.02 -3.38 8.42
N SER A 166 -14.00 -3.55 7.59
CA SER A 166 -13.65 -2.63 6.51
C SER A 166 -13.13 -3.41 5.32
N GLN A 167 -13.58 -3.10 4.11
CA GLN A 167 -13.07 -3.70 2.88
C GLN A 167 -11.80 -3.00 2.37
N ALA A 168 -11.20 -2.15 3.18
CA ALA A 168 -9.99 -1.41 2.83
C ALA A 168 -8.75 -2.30 2.83
N GLY A 169 -7.73 -1.83 2.10
CA GLY A 169 -6.42 -2.45 2.07
C GLY A 169 -5.37 -1.54 1.46
N PRO A 170 -4.11 -1.94 1.47
CA PRO A 170 -2.99 -1.13 0.98
C PRO A 170 -3.02 -0.97 -0.55
N GLY A 171 -2.73 0.23 -1.03
CA GLY A 171 -2.67 0.55 -2.46
C GLY A 171 -4.01 0.34 -3.16
N SER A 172 -3.98 -0.46 -4.24
CA SER A 172 -5.18 -0.78 -5.02
C SER A 172 -5.93 -2.04 -4.54
N TYR A 173 -5.47 -2.65 -3.46
CA TYR A 173 -6.04 -3.90 -2.96
C TYR A 173 -7.17 -3.62 -1.97
N ASN A 174 -8.38 -4.08 -2.29
CA ASN A 174 -9.59 -3.89 -1.49
C ASN A 174 -10.62 -4.98 -1.81
N GLY A 175 -11.80 -4.93 -1.18
CA GLY A 175 -12.95 -5.75 -1.54
C GLY A 175 -13.00 -7.13 -0.88
N LEU A 176 -12.08 -7.45 0.04
CA LEU A 176 -12.20 -8.62 0.91
C LEU A 176 -13.16 -8.34 2.07
N PRO A 177 -13.81 -9.35 2.64
CA PRO A 177 -14.76 -9.17 3.75
C PRO A 177 -14.02 -8.95 5.08
N GLY A 178 -13.20 -7.90 5.13
CA GLY A 178 -12.36 -7.52 6.26
C GLY A 178 -11.13 -6.73 5.83
N LEU A 179 -10.45 -6.10 6.80
CA LEU A 179 -9.28 -5.26 6.56
C LEU A 179 -8.08 -6.10 6.12
N ILE A 180 -7.43 -5.71 5.02
CA ILE A 180 -6.23 -6.39 4.52
C ILE A 180 -5.02 -5.95 5.33
N LEU A 181 -4.38 -6.90 6.03
CA LEU A 181 -3.21 -6.65 6.87
C LEU A 181 -1.89 -7.02 6.20
N ALA A 182 -1.91 -7.85 5.16
CA ALA A 182 -0.70 -8.09 4.38
C ALA A 182 -1.01 -8.42 2.92
N ILE A 183 -0.08 -8.05 2.06
CA ILE A 183 -0.04 -8.40 0.63
C ILE A 183 1.34 -8.98 0.34
N ASP A 184 1.38 -10.04 -0.44
CA ASP A 184 2.58 -10.61 -1.05
C ASP A 184 2.36 -10.70 -2.55
N THR A 185 3.27 -10.15 -3.32
CA THR A 185 3.26 -10.22 -4.79
C THR A 185 4.47 -11.05 -5.26
N ASP A 186 4.20 -12.04 -6.09
CA ASP A 186 5.21 -12.89 -6.73
C ASP A 186 6.21 -13.51 -5.73
N ASN A 187 5.70 -14.13 -4.66
CA ASN A 187 6.47 -14.83 -3.62
C ASN A 187 7.56 -13.94 -2.99
N GLY A 188 7.16 -12.79 -2.51
CA GLY A 188 8.01 -11.88 -1.76
C GLY A 188 8.82 -10.92 -2.63
N LYS A 189 8.49 -10.72 -3.90
CA LYS A 189 9.08 -9.67 -4.74
C LYS A 189 8.66 -8.27 -4.24
N ASN A 190 7.40 -8.14 -3.84
CA ASN A 190 6.88 -6.96 -3.16
C ASN A 190 5.97 -7.43 -2.03
N THR A 191 6.27 -7.07 -0.80
CA THR A 191 5.45 -7.38 0.37
C THR A 191 5.04 -6.10 1.07
N ILE A 192 3.80 -6.07 1.53
CA ILE A 192 3.25 -4.99 2.34
C ILE A 192 2.67 -5.65 3.60
N THR A 193 3.17 -5.32 4.79
CA THR A 193 2.75 -5.97 6.02
C THR A 193 2.43 -4.95 7.09
N ALA A 194 1.26 -5.07 7.72
CA ALA A 194 0.83 -4.21 8.81
C ALA A 194 1.77 -4.34 10.01
N GLN A 195 2.19 -3.19 10.52
CA GLN A 195 3.04 -3.05 11.71
C GLN A 195 2.21 -2.61 12.94
N SER A 196 1.13 -1.87 12.69
CA SER A 196 0.19 -1.47 13.74
C SER A 196 -1.17 -1.12 13.15
N VAL A 197 -2.22 -1.32 13.97
CA VAL A 197 -3.59 -0.83 13.71
C VAL A 197 -3.98 0.07 14.87
N ASP A 198 -4.50 1.25 14.58
CA ASP A 198 -4.89 2.26 15.55
C ASP A 198 -6.29 2.77 15.21
N PHE A 199 -7.21 2.64 16.16
CA PHE A 199 -8.62 3.06 16.06
C PHE A 199 -8.89 4.43 16.71
N SER A 200 -7.84 5.21 16.95
CA SER A 200 -8.03 6.59 17.41
C SER A 200 -8.76 7.42 16.36
N GLU A 201 -9.36 8.52 16.80
CA GLU A 201 -10.05 9.46 15.91
C GLU A 201 -9.10 9.93 14.79
N LEU A 202 -9.59 9.85 13.56
CA LEU A 202 -8.81 10.26 12.39
C LEU A 202 -8.67 11.78 12.34
N PRO A 203 -7.50 12.32 11.90
CA PRO A 203 -7.37 13.73 11.54
C PRO A 203 -8.44 14.14 10.53
N LYS A 204 -8.96 15.36 10.61
CA LYS A 204 -10.04 15.84 9.72
C LYS A 204 -9.76 15.69 8.23
N ASP A 205 -8.48 15.76 7.85
CA ASP A 205 -8.05 15.70 6.44
C ASP A 205 -7.46 14.33 6.08
N ALA A 206 -7.59 13.31 6.96
CA ALA A 206 -6.95 12.00 6.75
C ALA A 206 -7.47 11.24 5.53
N LEU A 207 -8.72 11.50 5.11
CA LEU A 207 -9.38 10.84 3.98
C LEU A 207 -9.61 11.83 2.81
N GLN A 208 -8.81 12.90 2.75
CA GLN A 208 -8.95 13.88 1.69
C GLN A 208 -8.62 13.28 0.32
N LYS A 209 -9.61 13.29 -0.56
CA LYS A 209 -9.48 12.83 -1.93
C LYS A 209 -8.44 13.65 -2.70
N PRO A 210 -7.45 13.01 -3.36
CA PRO A 210 -6.48 13.70 -4.19
C PRO A 210 -7.14 14.45 -5.34
N ASP A 211 -6.72 15.69 -5.59
CA ASP A 211 -7.25 16.56 -6.62
C ASP A 211 -6.16 17.23 -7.49
N LYS A 212 -4.88 17.01 -7.17
CA LYS A 212 -3.74 17.64 -7.84
C LYS A 212 -3.16 16.73 -8.90
N GLY A 213 -2.95 17.27 -10.09
CA GLY A 213 -2.29 16.59 -11.20
C GLY A 213 -3.06 16.60 -12.50
N LYS A 214 -2.40 16.13 -13.56
CA LYS A 214 -3.02 15.95 -14.88
C LYS A 214 -3.94 14.72 -14.82
N LYS A 215 -5.22 14.90 -15.08
CA LYS A 215 -6.18 13.78 -15.21
C LYS A 215 -5.87 12.94 -16.42
N VAL A 216 -5.73 11.64 -16.22
CA VAL A 216 -5.47 10.65 -17.27
C VAL A 216 -6.18 9.34 -16.91
N THR A 217 -6.44 8.51 -17.93
CA THR A 217 -6.82 7.11 -17.72
C THR A 217 -5.58 6.27 -17.37
N GLN A 218 -5.78 5.03 -16.92
CA GLN A 218 -4.65 4.11 -16.69
C GLN A 218 -3.87 3.85 -17.98
N GLU A 219 -4.58 3.65 -19.09
CA GLU A 219 -3.99 3.38 -20.41
C GLU A 219 -3.15 4.57 -20.92
N GLU A 220 -3.67 5.80 -20.73
CA GLU A 220 -2.93 7.02 -21.09
C GLU A 220 -1.66 7.18 -20.22
N PHE A 221 -1.75 6.87 -18.92
CA PHE A 221 -0.59 6.93 -18.06
C PHE A 221 0.46 5.88 -18.45
N ASP A 222 0.05 4.64 -18.72
CA ASP A 222 0.94 3.56 -19.15
C ASP A 222 1.63 3.90 -20.47
N ALA A 223 0.92 4.55 -21.40
CA ALA A 223 1.50 5.03 -22.66
C ALA A 223 2.57 6.12 -22.43
N ILE A 224 2.31 7.07 -21.52
CA ILE A 224 3.27 8.12 -21.15
C ILE A 224 4.54 7.48 -20.53
N VAL A 225 4.36 6.51 -19.64
CA VAL A 225 5.49 5.79 -19.02
C VAL A 225 6.30 5.04 -20.07
N ALA A 226 5.64 4.29 -20.97
CA ALA A 226 6.30 3.53 -22.01
C ALA A 226 7.10 4.42 -22.98
N GLU A 227 6.54 5.57 -23.39
CA GLU A 227 7.22 6.55 -24.23
C GLU A 227 8.48 7.08 -23.54
N LYS A 228 8.39 7.48 -22.28
CA LYS A 228 9.51 8.03 -21.54
C LYS A 228 10.61 7.00 -21.27
N MET A 229 10.25 5.74 -20.99
CA MET A 229 11.22 4.65 -20.85
C MET A 229 11.98 4.40 -22.16
N LYS A 230 11.26 4.42 -23.29
CA LYS A 230 11.88 4.28 -24.62
C LYS A 230 12.84 5.44 -24.92
N GLU A 231 12.47 6.70 -24.62
CA GLU A 231 13.34 7.87 -24.77
C GLU A 231 14.63 7.74 -23.95
N MET A 232 14.57 7.09 -22.78
CA MET A 232 15.71 6.87 -21.90
C MET A 232 16.55 5.63 -22.28
N GLY A 233 16.18 4.91 -23.36
CA GLY A 233 16.89 3.70 -23.78
C GLY A 233 16.69 2.49 -22.86
N VAL A 234 15.67 2.51 -22.01
CA VAL A 234 15.31 1.38 -21.13
C VAL A 234 14.40 0.45 -21.91
N GLU A 235 14.96 -0.51 -22.63
CA GLU A 235 14.21 -1.60 -23.24
C GLU A 235 13.77 -2.59 -22.15
N ASN A 236 12.47 -2.90 -22.09
CA ASN A 236 11.85 -3.82 -21.11
C ASN A 236 11.77 -3.35 -19.63
N GLY A 237 11.21 -2.17 -19.40
CA GLY A 237 10.63 -1.86 -18.10
C GLY A 237 9.43 -2.78 -17.86
N GLY A 238 9.64 -3.87 -17.10
CA GLY A 238 8.57 -4.79 -16.73
C GLY A 238 7.39 -4.01 -16.13
N LYS A 239 6.16 -4.41 -16.46
CA LYS A 239 4.90 -3.94 -15.85
C LYS A 239 4.92 -4.27 -14.35
N THR A 240 5.74 -3.56 -13.60
CA THR A 240 5.76 -3.67 -12.14
C THR A 240 4.92 -2.53 -11.61
N GLY A 241 3.75 -2.85 -11.12
CA GLY A 241 2.88 -1.88 -10.47
C GLY A 241 3.65 -1.11 -9.41
N GLY A 242 3.94 0.15 -9.68
CA GLY A 242 3.98 1.13 -8.63
C GLY A 242 5.28 1.69 -8.13
N THR A 243 6.47 1.35 -8.55
CA THR A 243 7.63 2.13 -8.05
C THR A 243 8.68 2.29 -9.14
N HIS A 244 8.65 3.44 -9.80
CA HIS A 244 9.75 3.84 -10.67
C HIS A 244 10.87 4.45 -9.80
N MET A 245 12.01 3.78 -9.78
CA MET A 245 13.21 4.29 -9.12
C MET A 245 13.98 5.18 -10.11
N MET A 246 14.09 6.47 -9.82
CA MET A 246 15.04 7.33 -10.53
C MET A 246 16.38 7.32 -9.81
N ILE A 247 17.42 6.88 -10.49
CA ILE A 247 18.80 7.00 -10.00
C ILE A 247 19.37 8.28 -10.60
N GLN A 248 19.58 9.31 -9.79
CA GLN A 248 20.33 10.49 -10.21
C GLN A 248 21.82 10.28 -9.91
N ILE A 249 22.62 10.22 -10.97
CA ILE A 249 24.08 10.21 -10.85
C ILE A 249 24.58 11.66 -11.01
N LYS A 250 25.07 12.25 -9.92
CA LYS A 250 25.71 13.57 -9.97
C LYS A 250 27.22 13.36 -10.02
N ARG A 251 27.86 13.81 -11.10
CA ARG A 251 29.33 13.87 -11.25
C ARG A 251 29.88 15.12 -10.61
#